data_6c14ff305dd5a4ff5b54f0c85bb15cb6
#
_entry.id   6c14ff305dd5a4ff5b54f0c85bb15cb6
#
_cell.length_a   1.000
_cell.length_b   1.000
_cell.length_c   1.000
_cell.angle_alpha   90.00
_cell.angle_beta   90.00
_cell.angle_gamma   90.00
#
_symmetry.space_group_name_H-M   'P 1'
#
loop_
_entity.id
_entity.type
_entity.pdbx_description
1 polymer ?
#
loop_
_entity_poly.entity_id
_entity_poly.type
_entity_poly.pdbx_seq_one_letter_code
_entity_poly.pdbx_strand_id
1 'polypeptide(L)'
;MRTVYPIDTTLYKPEKCCNGYTIIFGGLDVKLIDMNGRSVNAWKLDSSLHDHGTDRAHLLRNGHVLVSRGGMVSTDGVIDEYDWDGNLVWRYMPEGKIPHERLLGPHHDVWRKKNGNTLLICREAVPEEYLKEVRNPLWQNQTICGDTILEVNLEGEVVWEWNSHGHLDINHYRLLASPGWFAGPHNSTVVDWTHI
;
A
#
# COMPACT_ATOMS: atom_id res chain seq x y z
N MET A 1 -41.62 -15.59 -10.23
CA MET A 1 -40.68 -15.34 -9.11
C MET A 1 -39.70 -14.27 -9.56
N ARG A 2 -39.71 -13.09 -8.96
CA ARG A 2 -38.63 -12.11 -9.17
C ARG A 2 -37.43 -12.62 -8.40
N THR A 3 -36.39 -13.00 -9.08
CA THR A 3 -35.09 -13.29 -8.48
C THR A 3 -34.54 -11.94 -8.00
N VAL A 4 -34.64 -11.67 -6.73
CA VAL A 4 -33.95 -10.52 -6.11
C VAL A 4 -32.51 -10.98 -5.95
N TYR A 5 -31.66 -10.63 -6.89
CA TYR A 5 -30.22 -10.77 -6.67
C TYR A 5 -29.83 -9.77 -5.58
N PRO A 6 -29.20 -10.20 -4.48
CA PRO A 6 -28.60 -9.29 -3.53
C PRO A 6 -27.58 -8.42 -4.26
N ILE A 7 -27.57 -7.13 -3.97
CA ILE A 7 -26.81 -6.15 -4.77
C ILE A 7 -25.30 -6.41 -4.64
N ASP A 8 -24.81 -6.84 -3.49
CA ASP A 8 -23.38 -7.02 -3.23
C ASP A 8 -23.05 -8.41 -2.61
N THR A 9 -23.99 -9.10 -1.98
CA THR A 9 -23.82 -10.45 -1.44
C THR A 9 -24.71 -11.44 -2.19
N THR A 10 -24.10 -12.39 -2.91
CA THR A 10 -24.81 -13.38 -3.71
C THR A 10 -25.18 -14.63 -2.91
N LEU A 11 -24.43 -14.95 -1.88
CA LEU A 11 -24.67 -16.10 -1.01
C LEU A 11 -24.29 -15.74 0.43
N TYR A 12 -25.25 -15.87 1.36
CA TYR A 12 -25.02 -15.68 2.79
C TYR A 12 -25.47 -16.91 3.56
N LYS A 13 -24.55 -17.52 4.29
CA LYS A 13 -24.80 -18.66 5.20
C LYS A 13 -24.39 -18.25 6.61
N PRO A 14 -25.32 -17.72 7.42
CA PRO A 14 -25.00 -17.13 8.73
C PRO A 14 -24.29 -18.09 9.68
N GLU A 15 -24.64 -19.39 9.60
CA GLU A 15 -24.03 -20.44 10.43
C GLU A 15 -22.56 -20.76 10.08
N LYS A 16 -22.04 -20.20 8.97
CA LYS A 16 -20.66 -20.38 8.48
C LYS A 16 -19.86 -19.09 8.41
N CYS A 17 -20.44 -17.98 8.85
CA CYS A 17 -19.82 -16.65 8.75
C CYS A 17 -19.63 -16.07 10.13
N CYS A 18 -18.55 -15.27 10.30
CA CYS A 18 -18.46 -14.35 11.42
C CYS A 18 -19.43 -13.19 11.19
N ASN A 19 -20.27 -12.90 12.18
CA ASN A 19 -21.15 -11.72 12.11
C ASN A 19 -20.31 -10.44 12.20
N GLY A 20 -20.61 -9.48 11.35
CA GLY A 20 -19.88 -8.23 11.32
C GLY A 20 -20.11 -7.43 10.05
N TYR A 21 -19.12 -6.64 9.73
CA TYR A 21 -19.10 -5.81 8.53
C TYR A 21 -17.88 -6.15 7.69
N THR A 22 -17.98 -5.90 6.39
CA THR A 22 -16.88 -6.10 5.44
C THR A 22 -16.56 -4.78 4.76
N ILE A 23 -15.27 -4.41 4.76
CA ILE A 23 -14.78 -3.35 3.90
C ILE A 23 -14.53 -3.94 2.52
N ILE A 24 -15.07 -3.28 1.50
CA ILE A 24 -14.77 -3.50 0.09
C ILE A 24 -14.26 -2.20 -0.50
N PHE A 25 -13.26 -2.28 -1.36
CA PHE A 25 -12.65 -1.11 -1.99
C PHE A 25 -12.24 -1.42 -3.42
N GLY A 26 -12.19 -0.38 -4.24
CA GLY A 26 -11.72 -0.45 -5.62
C GLY A 26 -11.78 0.91 -6.27
N GLY A 27 -10.76 1.26 -7.04
CA GLY A 27 -10.64 2.61 -7.59
C GLY A 27 -10.64 3.66 -6.47
N LEU A 28 -11.55 4.61 -6.55
CA LEU A 28 -11.72 5.70 -5.58
C LEU A 28 -12.90 5.49 -4.60
N ASP A 29 -13.47 4.29 -4.56
CA ASP A 29 -14.61 3.99 -3.71
C ASP A 29 -14.20 3.00 -2.60
N VAL A 30 -14.55 3.31 -1.38
CA VAL A 30 -14.47 2.41 -0.22
C VAL A 30 -15.85 2.28 0.37
N LYS A 31 -16.32 1.05 0.63
CA LYS A 31 -17.64 0.79 1.21
C LYS A 31 -17.52 -0.12 2.41
N LEU A 32 -18.33 0.13 3.41
CA LEU A 32 -18.61 -0.77 4.52
C LEU A 32 -19.97 -1.40 4.29
N ILE A 33 -20.02 -2.72 4.19
CA ILE A 33 -21.26 -3.46 3.97
C ILE A 33 -21.59 -4.36 5.17
N ASP A 34 -22.89 -4.56 5.41
CA ASP A 34 -23.38 -5.58 6.33
C ASP A 34 -23.35 -6.98 5.69
N MET A 35 -23.70 -8.00 6.45
CA MET A 35 -23.72 -9.38 6.00
C MET A 35 -24.77 -9.64 4.89
N ASN A 36 -25.73 -8.76 4.68
CA ASN A 36 -26.72 -8.84 3.60
C ASN A 36 -26.25 -8.10 2.33
N GLY A 37 -25.06 -7.48 2.35
CA GLY A 37 -24.54 -6.69 1.24
C GLY A 37 -25.11 -5.27 1.18
N ARG A 38 -25.75 -4.80 2.24
CA ARG A 38 -26.25 -3.43 2.30
C ARG A 38 -25.12 -2.49 2.69
N SER A 39 -24.97 -1.39 1.99
CA SER A 39 -24.03 -0.35 2.35
C SER A 39 -24.43 0.29 3.67
N VAL A 40 -23.52 0.23 4.64
CA VAL A 40 -23.63 0.87 5.94
C VAL A 40 -23.00 2.25 5.89
N ASN A 41 -21.85 2.36 5.22
CA ASN A 41 -21.20 3.62 4.90
C ASN A 41 -20.43 3.49 3.56
N ALA A 42 -20.15 4.63 2.95
CA ALA A 42 -19.34 4.71 1.74
C ALA A 42 -18.52 6.00 1.75
N TRP A 43 -17.23 5.86 1.46
CA TRP A 43 -16.30 6.95 1.33
C TRP A 43 -15.91 7.12 -0.14
N LYS A 44 -16.01 8.34 -0.64
CA LYS A 44 -15.41 8.75 -1.90
C LYS A 44 -14.07 9.39 -1.62
N LEU A 45 -13.03 8.79 -2.16
CA LEU A 45 -11.67 9.28 -1.97
C LEU A 45 -11.40 10.49 -2.87
N ASP A 46 -10.46 11.32 -2.44
CA ASP A 46 -10.03 12.50 -3.17
C ASP A 46 -9.47 12.12 -4.55
N SER A 47 -10.11 12.62 -5.61
CA SER A 47 -9.73 12.38 -7.00
C SER A 47 -8.70 13.38 -7.56
N SER A 48 -8.30 14.37 -6.77
CA SER A 48 -7.31 15.38 -7.19
C SER A 48 -5.88 14.83 -7.24
N LEU A 49 -5.63 13.76 -6.51
CA LEU A 49 -4.39 13.01 -6.57
C LEU A 49 -4.57 11.86 -7.54
N HIS A 50 -3.86 11.93 -8.65
CA HIS A 50 -3.79 10.95 -9.73
C HIS A 50 -4.57 9.62 -9.56
N ASP A 51 -4.88 8.94 -10.64
CA ASP A 51 -5.72 7.73 -10.76
C ASP A 51 -5.19 6.48 -10.00
N HIS A 52 -4.52 6.69 -8.86
CA HIS A 52 -4.08 5.58 -8.01
C HIS A 52 -5.28 4.98 -7.31
N GLY A 53 -5.58 3.76 -7.68
CA GLY A 53 -6.57 2.96 -7.01
C GLY A 53 -6.22 2.72 -5.54
N THR A 54 -7.18 2.26 -4.78
CA THR A 54 -7.01 1.86 -3.40
C THR A 54 -6.31 0.51 -3.33
N ASP A 55 -5.13 0.46 -2.73
CA ASP A 55 -4.38 -0.78 -2.47
C ASP A 55 -4.92 -1.49 -1.23
N ARG A 56 -5.24 -0.72 -0.19
CA ARG A 56 -5.77 -1.24 1.07
C ARG A 56 -6.65 -0.22 1.77
N ALA A 57 -7.67 -0.72 2.48
CA ALA A 57 -8.50 0.08 3.35
C ALA A 57 -8.75 -0.65 4.68
N HIS A 58 -8.62 0.06 5.79
CA HIS A 58 -8.87 -0.45 7.14
C HIS A 58 -9.85 0.43 7.89
N LEU A 59 -10.89 -0.17 8.47
CA LEU A 59 -11.77 0.52 9.41
C LEU A 59 -11.05 0.65 10.75
N LEU A 60 -10.89 1.86 11.23
CA LEU A 60 -10.31 2.15 12.53
C LEU A 60 -11.36 2.07 13.64
N ARG A 61 -10.91 1.93 14.88
CA ARG A 61 -11.81 1.81 16.05
C ARG A 61 -12.68 3.04 16.31
N ASN A 62 -12.24 4.21 15.86
CA ASN A 62 -12.98 5.47 15.94
C ASN A 62 -14.02 5.65 14.81
N GLY A 63 -14.17 4.65 13.93
CA GLY A 63 -15.07 4.72 12.78
C GLY A 63 -14.47 5.37 11.54
N HIS A 64 -13.23 5.84 11.59
CA HIS A 64 -12.53 6.35 10.43
C HIS A 64 -12.07 5.21 9.50
N VAL A 65 -11.79 5.53 8.25
CA VAL A 65 -11.15 4.61 7.32
C VAL A 65 -9.74 5.10 6.98
N LEU A 66 -8.76 4.22 7.14
CA LEU A 66 -7.37 4.44 6.74
C LEU A 66 -7.15 3.74 5.41
N VAL A 67 -6.63 4.47 4.42
CA VAL A 67 -6.54 4.02 3.03
C VAL A 67 -5.11 4.20 2.53
N SER A 68 -4.54 3.14 1.97
CA SER A 68 -3.32 3.21 1.18
C SER A 68 -3.69 3.34 -0.30
N ARG A 69 -3.13 4.32 -0.96
CA ARG A 69 -3.30 4.60 -2.38
C ARG A 69 -1.93 4.80 -3.01
N GLY A 70 -1.62 4.01 -3.97
CA GLY A 70 -0.34 4.08 -4.66
C GLY A 70 -0.32 3.02 -5.74
N GLY A 71 0.77 2.89 -6.37
CA GLY A 71 1.01 1.81 -7.31
C GLY A 71 2.42 1.30 -7.11
N MET A 72 2.68 0.06 -7.48
CA MET A 72 4.01 -0.55 -7.37
C MET A 72 5.14 0.23 -8.10
N VAL A 73 4.78 1.25 -8.87
CA VAL A 73 5.71 2.07 -9.65
C VAL A 73 5.53 3.57 -9.43
N SER A 74 4.65 3.96 -8.50
CA SER A 74 4.33 5.37 -8.25
C SER A 74 5.19 5.93 -7.13
N THR A 75 5.77 7.11 -7.37
CA THR A 75 6.50 7.88 -6.35
C THR A 75 5.58 8.75 -5.52
N ASP A 76 4.32 8.88 -5.93
CA ASP A 76 3.31 9.80 -5.41
C ASP A 76 2.18 9.10 -4.65
N GLY A 77 2.41 7.88 -4.18
CA GLY A 77 1.47 7.17 -3.33
C GLY A 77 1.19 7.94 -2.03
N VAL A 78 -0.01 7.77 -1.51
CA VAL A 78 -0.52 8.51 -0.36
C VAL A 78 -1.22 7.58 0.63
N ILE A 79 -1.11 7.90 1.92
CA ILE A 79 -1.91 7.31 2.97
C ILE A 79 -2.89 8.37 3.47
N ASP A 80 -4.17 8.08 3.36
CA ASP A 80 -5.26 8.97 3.74
C ASP A 80 -6.06 8.38 4.90
N GLU A 81 -6.50 9.22 5.83
CA GLU A 81 -7.52 8.88 6.82
C GLU A 81 -8.73 9.78 6.62
N TYR A 82 -9.90 9.16 6.46
CA TYR A 82 -11.19 9.83 6.35
C TYR A 82 -12.02 9.53 7.58
N ASP A 83 -12.74 10.53 8.07
CA ASP A 83 -13.74 10.34 9.14
C ASP A 83 -14.99 9.58 8.61
N TRP A 84 -15.95 9.34 9.52
CA TRP A 84 -17.20 8.63 9.16
C TRP A 84 -18.02 9.36 8.10
N ASP A 85 -17.94 10.68 8.07
CA ASP A 85 -18.71 11.54 7.16
C ASP A 85 -18.00 11.76 5.80
N GLY A 86 -16.79 11.20 5.64
CA GLY A 86 -16.01 11.26 4.40
C GLY A 86 -15.09 12.47 4.31
N ASN A 87 -14.85 13.21 5.41
CA ASN A 87 -13.88 14.28 5.42
C ASN A 87 -12.46 13.73 5.58
N LEU A 88 -11.52 14.23 4.79
CA LEU A 88 -10.10 13.93 4.95
C LEU A 88 -9.59 14.57 6.24
N VAL A 89 -9.14 13.74 7.20
CA VAL A 89 -8.68 14.21 8.52
C VAL A 89 -7.17 14.08 8.70
N TRP A 90 -6.51 13.22 7.92
CA TRP A 90 -5.06 13.08 7.93
C TRP A 90 -4.56 12.55 6.59
N ARG A 91 -3.39 13.04 6.19
CA ARG A 91 -2.71 12.60 4.97
C ARG A 91 -1.22 12.51 5.20
N TYR A 92 -0.63 11.43 4.72
CA TYR A 92 0.81 11.27 4.63
C TYR A 92 1.23 11.04 3.19
N MET A 93 2.17 11.87 2.75
CA MET A 93 2.87 11.72 1.47
C MET A 93 4.36 11.64 1.77
N PRO A 94 5.08 10.61 1.33
CA PRO A 94 6.52 10.50 1.58
C PRO A 94 7.33 11.55 0.81
N GLU A 95 6.76 12.17 -0.21
CA GLU A 95 7.40 13.18 -1.03
C GLU A 95 7.94 14.34 -0.18
N GLY A 96 9.23 14.63 -0.36
CA GLY A 96 9.93 15.70 0.37
C GLY A 96 10.30 15.42 1.82
N LYS A 97 9.88 14.27 2.38
CA LYS A 97 10.19 13.88 3.77
C LYS A 97 11.35 12.90 3.88
N ILE A 98 11.63 12.18 2.81
CA ILE A 98 12.76 11.26 2.68
C ILE A 98 13.43 11.61 1.35
N PRO A 99 14.78 11.46 1.23
CA PRO A 99 15.46 11.75 -0.01
C PRO A 99 14.76 11.09 -1.20
N HIS A 100 14.37 11.90 -2.17
CA HIS A 100 13.52 11.49 -3.31
C HIS A 100 14.13 10.34 -4.13
N GLU A 101 15.45 10.26 -4.15
CA GLU A 101 16.21 9.19 -4.81
C GLU A 101 16.08 7.82 -4.12
N ARG A 102 15.61 7.77 -2.86
CA ARG A 102 15.49 6.51 -2.10
C ARG A 102 14.12 5.89 -2.21
N LEU A 103 13.04 6.66 -2.21
CA LEU A 103 11.68 6.14 -2.12
C LEU A 103 10.92 6.20 -3.43
N LEU A 104 10.29 5.08 -3.75
CA LEU A 104 9.38 4.95 -4.88
C LEU A 104 7.88 5.05 -4.47
N GLY A 105 7.62 5.29 -3.18
CA GLY A 105 6.28 5.51 -2.64
C GLY A 105 5.70 4.34 -1.84
N PRO A 106 4.64 4.59 -1.04
CA PRO A 106 3.93 3.57 -0.30
C PRO A 106 3.16 2.63 -1.23
N HIS A 107 3.08 1.37 -0.84
CA HIS A 107 2.34 0.35 -1.56
C HIS A 107 1.76 -0.70 -0.62
N HIS A 108 0.79 -1.48 -1.12
CA HIS A 108 0.14 -2.62 -0.50
C HIS A 108 -0.55 -2.30 0.81
N ASP A 109 0.13 -2.26 1.95
CA ASP A 109 -0.54 -2.25 3.25
C ASP A 109 -0.13 -1.09 4.15
N VAL A 110 -1.01 -0.76 5.07
CA VAL A 110 -0.86 0.30 6.05
C VAL A 110 -1.52 -0.13 7.36
N TRP A 111 -0.96 0.27 8.49
CA TRP A 111 -1.52 -0.08 9.80
C TRP A 111 -1.42 1.07 10.80
N ARG A 112 -2.56 1.46 11.40
CA ARG A 112 -2.60 2.43 12.50
C ARG A 112 -2.32 1.73 13.84
N LYS A 113 -1.24 2.10 14.51
CA LYS A 113 -0.87 1.58 15.82
C LYS A 113 -1.74 2.19 16.94
N LYS A 114 -1.73 1.55 18.11
CA LYS A 114 -2.48 2.03 19.27
C LYS A 114 -1.99 3.38 19.79
N ASN A 115 -0.75 3.74 19.58
CA ASN A 115 -0.16 5.03 19.97
C ASN A 115 -0.47 6.15 18.97
N GLY A 116 -1.20 5.88 17.90
CA GLY A 116 -1.55 6.86 16.87
C GLY A 116 -0.59 6.88 15.68
N ASN A 117 0.60 6.29 15.80
CA ASN A 117 1.53 6.19 14.68
C ASN A 117 1.03 5.24 13.60
N THR A 118 1.52 5.42 12.38
CA THR A 118 1.17 4.59 11.23
C THR A 118 2.39 3.82 10.75
N LEU A 119 2.24 2.50 10.60
CA LEU A 119 3.18 1.66 9.86
C LEU A 119 2.76 1.61 8.40
N LEU A 120 3.70 1.76 7.50
CA LEU A 120 3.49 1.64 6.06
C LEU A 120 4.68 0.97 5.39
N ILE A 121 4.43 0.31 4.27
CA ILE A 121 5.46 -0.28 3.42
C ILE A 121 5.70 0.67 2.27
N CYS A 122 6.96 1.00 2.03
CA CYS A 122 7.41 1.79 0.89
C CYS A 122 8.39 0.99 0.06
N ARG A 123 8.33 1.13 -1.25
CA ARG A 123 9.39 0.67 -2.12
C ARG A 123 10.57 1.64 -2.05
N GLU A 124 11.77 1.10 -2.03
CA GLU A 124 13.01 1.86 -1.97
C GLU A 124 14.01 1.33 -3.00
N ALA A 125 14.71 2.24 -3.68
CA ALA A 125 15.87 1.85 -4.46
C ALA A 125 17.01 1.44 -3.50
N VAL A 126 17.57 0.24 -3.72
CA VAL A 126 18.68 -0.26 -2.91
C VAL A 126 19.91 0.63 -3.14
N PRO A 127 20.54 1.17 -2.08
CA PRO A 127 21.70 2.04 -2.20
C PRO A 127 22.87 1.37 -2.91
N GLU A 128 23.68 2.17 -3.63
CA GLU A 128 24.79 1.67 -4.47
C GLU A 128 25.82 0.85 -3.68
N GLU A 129 26.03 1.15 -2.42
CA GLU A 129 26.95 0.41 -1.55
C GLU A 129 26.58 -1.07 -1.41
N TYR A 130 25.28 -1.39 -1.33
CA TYR A 130 24.78 -2.78 -1.28
C TYR A 130 24.78 -3.43 -2.67
N LEU A 131 24.58 -2.64 -3.73
CA LEU A 131 24.63 -3.17 -5.10
C LEU A 131 26.01 -3.72 -5.46
N LYS A 132 27.09 -3.23 -4.84
CA LYS A 132 28.45 -3.75 -5.00
C LYS A 132 28.62 -5.19 -4.49
N GLU A 133 27.73 -5.62 -3.59
CA GLU A 133 27.72 -6.98 -3.05
C GLU A 133 27.00 -7.98 -3.96
N VAL A 134 26.29 -7.52 -4.98
CA VAL A 134 25.56 -8.37 -5.92
C VAL A 134 26.51 -9.23 -6.75
N ARG A 135 26.43 -10.54 -6.57
CA ARG A 135 27.31 -11.51 -7.23
C ARG A 135 26.84 -11.90 -8.62
N ASN A 136 25.52 -11.85 -8.87
CA ASN A 136 24.98 -12.21 -10.18
C ASN A 136 25.27 -11.11 -11.21
N PRO A 137 26.07 -11.40 -12.26
CA PRO A 137 26.46 -10.38 -13.24
C PRO A 137 25.26 -9.78 -14.01
N LEU A 138 24.15 -10.47 -14.09
CA LEU A 138 22.93 -9.98 -14.73
C LEU A 138 22.29 -8.80 -13.96
N TRP A 139 22.61 -8.66 -12.67
CA TRP A 139 22.02 -7.68 -11.78
C TRP A 139 22.96 -6.54 -11.38
N GLN A 140 24.27 -6.67 -11.67
CA GLN A 140 25.30 -5.73 -11.20
C GLN A 140 25.14 -4.30 -11.73
N ASN A 141 24.38 -4.09 -12.82
CA ASN A 141 24.14 -2.77 -13.41
C ASN A 141 22.65 -2.44 -13.51
N GLN A 142 21.84 -3.08 -12.64
CA GLN A 142 20.39 -2.86 -12.61
C GLN A 142 20.01 -2.07 -11.36
N THR A 143 18.95 -1.29 -11.47
CA THR A 143 18.30 -0.74 -10.28
C THR A 143 17.57 -1.89 -9.58
N ILE A 144 17.98 -2.19 -8.37
CA ILE A 144 17.31 -3.16 -7.50
C ILE A 144 16.45 -2.37 -6.52
N CYS A 145 15.20 -2.77 -6.37
CA CYS A 145 14.30 -2.22 -5.37
C CYS A 145 14.10 -3.22 -4.25
N GLY A 146 14.04 -2.69 -3.03
CA GLY A 146 13.66 -3.40 -1.83
C GLY A 146 12.48 -2.73 -1.15
N ASP A 147 11.99 -3.33 -0.08
CA ASP A 147 10.97 -2.72 0.75
C ASP A 147 11.57 -2.08 1.99
N THR A 148 10.97 -0.97 2.39
CA THR A 148 11.23 -0.28 3.64
C THR A 148 9.93 -0.17 4.41
N ILE A 149 9.95 -0.52 5.69
CA ILE A 149 8.83 -0.29 6.60
C ILE A 149 9.13 0.99 7.37
N LEU A 150 8.21 1.94 7.29
CA LEU A 150 8.29 3.19 8.03
C LEU A 150 7.24 3.21 9.14
N GLU A 151 7.60 3.78 10.29
CA GLU A 151 6.65 4.24 11.29
C GLU A 151 6.64 5.76 11.25
N VAL A 152 5.46 6.35 11.02
CA VAL A 152 5.28 7.80 10.98
C VAL A 152 4.31 8.23 12.10
N ASN A 153 4.60 9.38 12.73
CA ASN A 153 3.70 9.98 13.71
C ASN A 153 2.57 10.79 13.02
N LEU A 154 1.69 11.40 13.81
CA LEU A 154 0.57 12.17 13.27
C LEU A 154 1.02 13.45 12.56
N GLU A 155 2.18 14.01 12.93
CA GLU A 155 2.83 15.15 12.29
C GLU A 155 3.47 14.75 10.95
N GLY A 156 3.51 13.44 10.66
CA GLY A 156 4.09 12.88 9.44
C GLY A 156 5.62 12.81 9.48
N GLU A 157 6.21 12.76 10.67
CA GLU A 157 7.65 12.54 10.86
C GLU A 157 7.93 11.03 10.94
N VAL A 158 9.00 10.58 10.29
CA VAL A 158 9.47 9.18 10.40
C VAL A 158 10.14 9.02 11.76
N VAL A 159 9.57 8.17 12.61
CA VAL A 159 10.06 7.91 13.97
C VAL A 159 10.76 6.56 14.08
N TRP A 160 10.60 5.68 13.10
CA TRP A 160 11.31 4.42 13.00
C TRP A 160 11.31 3.94 11.55
N GLU A 161 12.39 3.25 11.18
CA GLU A 161 12.60 2.71 9.84
C GLU A 161 13.22 1.31 9.92
N TRP A 162 12.79 0.42 9.05
CA TRP A 162 13.44 -0.84 8.75
C TRP A 162 13.51 -1.02 7.24
N ASN A 163 14.67 -1.36 6.72
CA ASN A 163 14.87 -1.58 5.29
C ASN A 163 15.39 -2.99 5.01
N SER A 164 14.93 -3.57 3.91
CA SER A 164 15.27 -4.94 3.53
C SER A 164 16.76 -5.08 3.18
N HIS A 165 17.35 -4.12 2.52
CA HIS A 165 18.74 -4.19 2.07
C HIS A 165 19.76 -4.17 3.22
N GLY A 166 19.43 -3.59 4.36
CA GLY A 166 20.28 -3.60 5.57
C GLY A 166 20.14 -4.85 6.43
N HIS A 167 19.14 -5.71 6.16
CA HIS A 167 18.79 -6.84 7.02
C HIS A 167 18.78 -8.18 6.28
N LEU A 168 18.65 -8.19 4.97
CA LEU A 168 18.56 -9.39 4.14
C LEU A 168 19.78 -9.48 3.21
N ASP A 169 20.30 -10.70 3.02
CA ASP A 169 21.38 -10.93 2.05
C ASP A 169 20.85 -10.80 0.63
N ILE A 170 21.28 -9.76 -0.07
CA ILE A 170 20.90 -9.46 -1.45
C ILE A 170 21.20 -10.61 -2.44
N ASN A 171 22.08 -11.55 -2.07
CA ASN A 171 22.45 -12.70 -2.89
C ASN A 171 21.72 -13.99 -2.53
N HIS A 172 20.97 -13.97 -1.42
CA HIS A 172 20.29 -15.17 -0.91
C HIS A 172 19.02 -15.46 -1.70
N TYR A 173 18.33 -14.42 -2.14
CA TYR A 173 17.06 -14.55 -2.84
C TYR A 173 17.28 -14.64 -4.36
N ARG A 174 16.50 -15.49 -5.02
CA ARG A 174 16.41 -15.49 -6.47
C ARG A 174 15.79 -14.16 -6.88
N LEU A 175 16.60 -13.29 -7.42
CA LEU A 175 16.13 -12.09 -8.08
C LEU A 175 15.33 -12.55 -9.31
N LEU A 176 14.02 -12.52 -9.19
CA LEU A 176 13.14 -12.81 -10.30
C LEU A 176 13.06 -11.54 -11.13
N ALA A 177 13.77 -11.54 -12.27
CA ALA A 177 13.44 -10.58 -13.30
C ALA A 177 12.00 -10.80 -13.74
N SER A 178 11.15 -9.85 -13.50
CA SER A 178 9.87 -9.76 -14.19
C SER A 178 10.07 -8.90 -15.43
N PRO A 179 10.32 -9.50 -16.61
CA PRO A 179 10.47 -8.71 -17.82
C PRO A 179 9.11 -8.10 -18.14
N GLY A 180 9.01 -6.78 -18.08
CA GLY A 180 7.92 -6.03 -18.65
C GLY A 180 6.95 -5.36 -17.67
N TRP A 181 7.00 -5.60 -16.35
CA TRP A 181 6.11 -4.93 -15.41
C TRP A 181 6.68 -3.64 -14.80
N PHE A 182 7.98 -3.39 -14.98
CA PHE A 182 8.68 -2.27 -14.35
C PHE A 182 9.60 -1.52 -15.33
N ALA A 183 9.16 -1.32 -16.56
CA ALA A 183 9.81 -0.35 -17.43
C ALA A 183 9.40 1.05 -16.95
N GLY A 184 10.13 1.60 -16.02
CA GLY A 184 10.07 3.04 -15.74
C GLY A 184 10.43 3.85 -16.98
N PRO A 185 10.17 5.17 -17.02
CA PRO A 185 10.38 6.02 -18.21
C PRO A 185 11.82 6.08 -18.73
N HIS A 186 12.75 5.38 -18.11
CA HIS A 186 14.18 5.38 -18.44
C HIS A 186 14.75 4.05 -18.92
N ASN A 187 13.93 3.11 -19.39
CA ASN A 187 14.41 1.83 -19.94
C ASN A 187 15.31 1.00 -18.97
N SER A 188 15.26 1.24 -17.68
CA SER A 188 15.95 0.44 -16.68
C SER A 188 15.06 -0.74 -16.28
N THR A 189 15.58 -1.94 -16.37
CA THR A 189 14.92 -3.12 -15.81
C THR A 189 15.00 -3.02 -14.30
N VAL A 190 13.88 -2.72 -13.63
CA VAL A 190 13.80 -2.75 -12.17
C VAL A 190 13.63 -4.19 -11.74
N VAL A 191 14.53 -4.66 -10.91
CA VAL A 191 14.45 -6.00 -10.31
C VAL A 191 13.84 -5.85 -8.93
N ASP A 192 12.67 -6.43 -8.77
CA ASP A 192 11.99 -6.49 -7.48
C ASP A 192 12.26 -7.85 -6.83
N TRP A 193 12.88 -7.84 -5.65
CA TRP A 193 13.20 -9.04 -4.90
C TRP A 193 12.30 -9.24 -3.66
N THR A 194 11.27 -8.42 -3.54
CA THR A 194 10.36 -8.44 -2.40
C THR A 194 9.13 -9.35 -2.59
N HIS A 195 8.93 -9.88 -3.78
CA HIS A 195 7.84 -10.81 -4.09
C HIS A 195 8.32 -12.27 -4.09
N ILE A 196 8.71 -12.78 -2.92
CA ILE A 196 8.98 -14.21 -2.72
C ILE A 196 7.98 -14.77 -1.72
#